data_1f4a43328bfecb8954e37bbfe3c77e8b
#
_entry.id   1f4a43328bfecb8954e37bbfe3c77e8b
#
_cell.length_a   1.000
_cell.length_b   1.000
_cell.length_c   1.000
_cell.angle_alpha   90.00
_cell.angle_beta   90.00
_cell.angle_gamma   90.00
#
_symmetry.space_group_name_H-M   'P 1'
#
loop_
_entity.id
_entity.type
_entity.pdbx_description
1 polymer ?
#
loop_
_entity_poly.entity_id
_entity_poly.type
_entity_poly.pdbx_seq_one_letter_code
_entity_poly.pdbx_strand_id
1 'polypeptide(L)'
;MANSEHVQIIKSGPVAFAQWREQNPDTALDLAGADLTGVDLKGAKIRAANLQGANLSGALLGRASLAGANLAGADLEAADLGHASLTGANCSGASLVNVNLFRADLNNCDLSGATLRLCRLGRASLMGANLAGADFSQANMIEADLRNANLEGTKFHSSNMNGADLGRAFMHGADFTLAMIRDSMFVAADLRGANFHQASLHRSDMPMAKYDESTLFPKGFDPNDTGQKDVDG
;
A
#
# COMPACT_ATOMS: atom_id res chain seq x y z
N MET A 1 -22.48 14.50 -4.10
CA MET A 1 -23.22 13.31 -4.62
C MET A 1 -22.64 12.97 -5.97
N ALA A 2 -22.46 11.69 -6.26
CA ALA A 2 -21.96 11.24 -7.56
C ALA A 2 -22.79 11.77 -8.73
N ASN A 3 -22.15 11.98 -9.87
CA ASN A 3 -22.85 12.25 -11.13
C ASN A 3 -23.53 10.95 -11.60
N SER A 4 -24.87 10.97 -11.73
CA SER A 4 -25.65 9.77 -12.08
C SER A 4 -25.29 9.18 -13.45
N GLU A 5 -24.96 10.02 -14.45
CA GLU A 5 -24.52 9.57 -15.77
C GLU A 5 -23.16 8.85 -15.68
N HIS A 6 -22.23 9.38 -14.88
CA HIS A 6 -20.93 8.73 -14.65
C HIS A 6 -21.09 7.37 -13.96
N VAL A 7 -22.02 7.26 -13.00
CA VAL A 7 -22.31 5.98 -12.34
C VAL A 7 -22.92 4.99 -13.31
N GLN A 8 -23.86 5.42 -14.16
CA GLN A 8 -24.49 4.55 -15.16
C GLN A 8 -23.45 4.04 -16.19
N ILE A 9 -22.58 4.91 -16.69
CA ILE A 9 -21.59 4.49 -17.68
C ILE A 9 -20.55 3.52 -17.07
N ILE A 10 -20.13 3.73 -15.83
CA ILE A 10 -19.25 2.78 -15.12
C ILE A 10 -19.94 1.41 -14.96
N LYS A 11 -21.21 1.39 -14.61
CA LYS A 11 -21.99 0.15 -14.42
C LYS A 11 -22.40 -0.54 -15.73
N SER A 12 -22.27 0.13 -16.89
CA SER A 12 -22.59 -0.47 -18.18
C SER A 12 -21.59 -1.52 -18.67
N GLY A 13 -20.51 -1.72 -17.91
CA GLY A 13 -19.48 -2.72 -18.16
C GLY A 13 -18.27 -2.19 -18.93
N PRO A 14 -17.18 -2.99 -18.97
CA PRO A 14 -15.87 -2.52 -19.42
C PRO A 14 -15.86 -2.07 -20.89
N VAL A 15 -16.61 -2.72 -21.77
CA VAL A 15 -16.64 -2.39 -23.20
C VAL A 15 -17.33 -1.05 -23.45
N ALA A 16 -18.54 -0.87 -22.90
CA ALA A 16 -19.30 0.38 -23.05
C ALA A 16 -18.55 1.56 -22.40
N PHE A 17 -17.97 1.33 -21.22
CA PHE A 17 -17.13 2.35 -20.57
C PHE A 17 -15.90 2.71 -21.41
N ALA A 18 -15.20 1.74 -22.02
CA ALA A 18 -14.04 2.01 -22.86
C ALA A 18 -14.41 2.89 -24.08
N GLN A 19 -15.51 2.57 -24.75
CA GLN A 19 -16.03 3.36 -25.87
C GLN A 19 -16.40 4.79 -25.45
N TRP A 20 -17.09 4.93 -24.32
CA TRP A 20 -17.42 6.25 -23.76
C TRP A 20 -16.14 7.04 -23.44
N ARG A 21 -15.13 6.40 -22.86
CA ARG A 21 -13.86 7.03 -22.49
C ARG A 21 -13.07 7.50 -23.72
N GLU A 22 -13.14 6.79 -24.83
CA GLU A 22 -12.53 7.24 -26.10
C GLU A 22 -13.15 8.56 -26.62
N GLN A 23 -14.46 8.72 -26.44
CA GLN A 23 -15.18 9.92 -26.82
C GLN A 23 -15.06 11.06 -25.78
N ASN A 24 -14.72 10.73 -24.55
CA ASN A 24 -14.62 11.64 -23.41
C ASN A 24 -13.26 11.50 -22.68
N PRO A 25 -12.13 11.70 -23.38
CA PRO A 25 -10.79 11.35 -22.85
C PRO A 25 -10.43 12.15 -21.59
N ASP A 26 -10.81 13.42 -21.51
CA ASP A 26 -10.44 14.36 -20.47
C ASP A 26 -11.54 14.57 -19.41
N THR A 27 -12.66 13.90 -19.54
CA THR A 27 -13.76 14.04 -18.57
C THR A 27 -13.37 13.43 -17.22
N ALA A 28 -13.28 14.27 -16.19
CA ALA A 28 -13.10 13.83 -14.83
C ALA A 28 -14.40 13.15 -14.31
N LEU A 29 -14.25 11.89 -13.85
CA LEU A 29 -15.39 11.15 -13.31
C LEU A 29 -15.69 11.60 -11.89
N ASP A 30 -16.94 11.96 -11.60
CA ASP A 30 -17.43 12.17 -10.24
C ASP A 30 -18.29 10.97 -9.82
N LEU A 31 -17.73 10.17 -8.93
CA LEU A 31 -18.28 8.92 -8.41
C LEU A 31 -18.31 8.94 -6.87
N ALA A 32 -18.24 10.14 -6.27
CA ALA A 32 -18.17 10.29 -4.81
C ALA A 32 -19.40 9.67 -4.11
N GLY A 33 -19.13 8.72 -3.19
CA GLY A 33 -20.17 7.99 -2.47
C GLY A 33 -20.98 7.02 -3.33
N ALA A 34 -20.57 6.76 -4.58
CA ALA A 34 -21.28 5.81 -5.44
C ALA A 34 -21.15 4.38 -4.92
N ASP A 35 -22.22 3.59 -5.05
CA ASP A 35 -22.16 2.14 -4.92
C ASP A 35 -21.65 1.51 -6.23
N LEU A 36 -20.42 1.02 -6.20
CA LEU A 36 -19.71 0.36 -7.29
C LEU A 36 -19.28 -1.06 -6.89
N THR A 37 -20.03 -1.68 -5.98
CA THR A 37 -19.75 -3.04 -5.48
C THR A 37 -19.64 -4.02 -6.63
N GLY A 38 -18.53 -4.78 -6.67
CA GLY A 38 -18.29 -5.83 -7.66
C GLY A 38 -18.18 -5.36 -9.12
N VAL A 39 -18.10 -4.05 -9.37
CA VAL A 39 -18.02 -3.53 -10.75
C VAL A 39 -16.78 -4.06 -11.48
N ASP A 40 -16.92 -4.41 -12.76
CA ASP A 40 -15.78 -4.79 -13.62
C ASP A 40 -15.22 -3.55 -14.32
N LEU A 41 -14.04 -3.13 -13.90
CA LEU A 41 -13.26 -2.01 -14.40
C LEU A 41 -11.84 -2.43 -14.77
N LYS A 42 -11.63 -3.68 -15.14
CA LYS A 42 -10.31 -4.17 -15.55
C LYS A 42 -9.75 -3.34 -16.70
N GLY A 43 -8.53 -2.83 -16.52
CA GLY A 43 -7.85 -1.99 -17.49
C GLY A 43 -8.49 -0.61 -17.73
N ALA A 44 -9.50 -0.23 -16.96
CA ALA A 44 -10.22 1.03 -17.14
C ALA A 44 -9.32 2.25 -16.90
N LYS A 45 -9.51 3.29 -17.71
CA LYS A 45 -8.82 4.58 -17.57
C LYS A 45 -9.69 5.53 -16.74
N ILE A 46 -9.52 5.51 -15.43
CA ILE A 46 -10.27 6.32 -14.45
C ILE A 46 -9.32 7.23 -13.64
N ARG A 47 -8.30 7.77 -14.33
CA ARG A 47 -7.35 8.73 -13.75
C ARG A 47 -8.08 9.95 -13.21
N ALA A 48 -7.59 10.49 -12.09
CA ALA A 48 -8.14 11.67 -11.41
C ALA A 48 -9.65 11.60 -11.12
N ALA A 49 -10.25 10.40 -11.13
CA ALA A 49 -11.64 10.22 -10.74
C ALA A 49 -11.85 10.59 -9.27
N ASN A 50 -12.98 11.22 -8.97
CA ASN A 50 -13.42 11.43 -7.61
C ASN A 50 -14.24 10.20 -7.16
N LEU A 51 -13.61 9.35 -6.34
CA LEU A 51 -14.16 8.13 -5.75
C LEU A 51 -14.27 8.25 -4.22
N GLN A 52 -14.23 9.49 -3.69
CA GLN A 52 -14.28 9.73 -2.25
C GLN A 52 -15.50 9.05 -1.62
N GLY A 53 -15.25 8.21 -0.61
CA GLY A 53 -16.30 7.47 0.11
C GLY A 53 -17.12 6.50 -0.76
N ALA A 54 -16.67 6.19 -1.99
CA ALA A 54 -17.36 5.21 -2.83
C ALA A 54 -17.20 3.79 -2.27
N ASN A 55 -18.21 2.94 -2.50
CA ASN A 55 -18.13 1.52 -2.21
C ASN A 55 -17.66 0.77 -3.46
N LEU A 56 -16.43 0.27 -3.43
CA LEU A 56 -15.76 -0.53 -4.45
C LEU A 56 -15.49 -1.96 -3.97
N SER A 57 -16.20 -2.42 -2.92
CA SER A 57 -15.96 -3.75 -2.35
C SER A 57 -16.14 -4.83 -3.41
N GLY A 58 -15.17 -5.75 -3.49
CA GLY A 58 -15.12 -6.81 -4.50
C GLY A 58 -14.98 -6.33 -5.96
N ALA A 59 -14.73 -5.05 -6.21
CA ALA A 59 -14.56 -4.53 -7.58
C ALA A 59 -13.34 -5.13 -8.27
N LEU A 60 -13.45 -5.34 -9.59
CA LEU A 60 -12.38 -5.86 -10.43
C LEU A 60 -11.67 -4.71 -11.15
N LEU A 61 -10.56 -4.26 -10.58
CA LEU A 61 -9.76 -3.10 -11.01
C LEU A 61 -8.37 -3.51 -11.53
N GLY A 62 -8.17 -4.79 -11.81
CA GLY A 62 -6.88 -5.28 -12.30
C GLY A 62 -6.39 -4.49 -13.52
N ARG A 63 -5.15 -4.00 -13.48
CA ARG A 63 -4.53 -3.16 -14.52
C ARG A 63 -5.25 -1.84 -14.80
N ALA A 64 -6.20 -1.41 -13.98
CA ALA A 64 -6.83 -0.11 -14.13
C ALA A 64 -5.85 1.04 -13.84
N SER A 65 -6.07 2.19 -14.46
CA SER A 65 -5.33 3.42 -14.18
C SER A 65 -6.17 4.34 -13.30
N LEU A 66 -5.81 4.39 -12.02
CA LEU A 66 -6.39 5.28 -10.98
C LEU A 66 -5.41 6.40 -10.60
N ALA A 67 -4.40 6.67 -11.44
CA ALA A 67 -3.39 7.67 -11.10
C ALA A 67 -4.03 9.03 -10.78
N GLY A 68 -3.68 9.60 -9.62
CA GLY A 68 -4.23 10.85 -9.10
C GLY A 68 -5.69 10.80 -8.70
N ALA A 69 -6.33 9.63 -8.63
CA ALA A 69 -7.72 9.51 -8.19
C ALA A 69 -7.87 9.84 -6.69
N ASN A 70 -9.03 10.37 -6.31
CA ASN A 70 -9.39 10.57 -4.92
C ASN A 70 -10.25 9.40 -4.42
N LEU A 71 -9.65 8.52 -3.62
CA LEU A 71 -10.26 7.36 -2.98
C LEU A 71 -10.36 7.55 -1.44
N ALA A 72 -10.26 8.79 -0.95
CA ALA A 72 -10.29 9.06 0.49
C ALA A 72 -11.56 8.47 1.14
N GLY A 73 -11.37 7.66 2.18
CA GLY A 73 -12.46 6.99 2.88
C GLY A 73 -13.28 6.00 2.05
N ALA A 74 -12.82 5.61 0.84
CA ALA A 74 -13.51 4.61 0.03
C ALA A 74 -13.41 3.22 0.65
N ASP A 75 -14.40 2.37 0.38
CA ASP A 75 -14.38 0.95 0.71
C ASP A 75 -13.96 0.14 -0.51
N LEU A 76 -12.77 -0.50 -0.42
CA LEU A 76 -12.21 -1.38 -1.44
C LEU A 76 -12.08 -2.83 -0.91
N GLU A 77 -12.77 -3.21 0.17
CA GLU A 77 -12.62 -4.53 0.76
C GLU A 77 -12.72 -5.64 -0.30
N ALA A 78 -11.75 -6.56 -0.29
CA ALA A 78 -11.64 -7.70 -1.22
C ALA A 78 -11.58 -7.32 -2.72
N ALA A 79 -11.34 -6.05 -3.09
CA ALA A 79 -11.18 -5.66 -4.48
C ALA A 79 -9.90 -6.25 -5.11
N ASP A 80 -9.90 -6.45 -6.41
CA ASP A 80 -8.72 -6.84 -7.19
C ASP A 80 -8.12 -5.62 -7.90
N LEU A 81 -6.97 -5.16 -7.42
CA LEU A 81 -6.17 -4.05 -7.96
C LEU A 81 -4.80 -4.55 -8.49
N GLY A 82 -4.70 -5.86 -8.78
CA GLY A 82 -3.45 -6.43 -9.28
C GLY A 82 -2.94 -5.70 -10.52
N HIS A 83 -1.67 -5.27 -10.50
CA HIS A 83 -1.03 -4.48 -11.57
C HIS A 83 -1.71 -3.12 -11.86
N ALA A 84 -2.61 -2.62 -11.03
CA ALA A 84 -3.21 -1.29 -11.22
C ALA A 84 -2.20 -0.18 -10.94
N SER A 85 -2.41 0.98 -11.56
CA SER A 85 -1.65 2.19 -11.24
C SER A 85 -2.49 3.12 -10.38
N LEU A 86 -2.02 3.35 -9.14
CA LEU A 86 -2.56 4.30 -8.19
C LEU A 86 -1.57 5.45 -7.92
N THR A 87 -0.60 5.68 -8.81
CA THR A 87 0.44 6.69 -8.63
C THR A 87 -0.17 8.04 -8.24
N GLY A 88 0.24 8.59 -7.09
CA GLY A 88 -0.24 9.87 -6.57
C GLY A 88 -1.73 9.89 -6.20
N ALA A 89 -2.39 8.73 -6.08
CA ALA A 89 -3.78 8.69 -5.62
C ALA A 89 -3.89 9.02 -4.12
N ASN A 90 -5.02 9.59 -3.73
CA ASN A 90 -5.38 9.80 -2.33
C ASN A 90 -6.28 8.64 -1.87
N CYS A 91 -5.75 7.77 -1.04
CA CYS A 91 -6.46 6.66 -0.39
C CYS A 91 -6.51 6.84 1.15
N SER A 92 -6.38 8.07 1.64
CA SER A 92 -6.34 8.35 3.07
C SER A 92 -7.62 7.84 3.76
N GLY A 93 -7.44 7.11 4.87
CA GLY A 93 -8.55 6.53 5.64
C GLY A 93 -9.39 5.49 4.91
N ALA A 94 -8.98 5.03 3.71
CA ALA A 94 -9.72 4.02 2.96
C ALA A 94 -9.63 2.62 3.61
N SER A 95 -10.65 1.79 3.40
CA SER A 95 -10.63 0.37 3.72
C SER A 95 -10.12 -0.43 2.54
N LEU A 96 -8.95 -1.07 2.70
CA LEU A 96 -8.33 -1.96 1.72
C LEU A 96 -8.13 -3.37 2.31
N VAL A 97 -8.99 -3.79 3.23
CA VAL A 97 -8.89 -5.11 3.86
C VAL A 97 -8.97 -6.22 2.81
N ASN A 98 -8.04 -7.17 2.86
CA ASN A 98 -7.99 -8.33 1.95
C ASN A 98 -7.90 -7.97 0.45
N VAL A 99 -7.44 -6.78 0.09
CA VAL A 99 -7.26 -6.32 -1.30
C VAL A 99 -6.10 -7.04 -1.96
N ASN A 100 -6.24 -7.36 -3.25
CA ASN A 100 -5.12 -7.77 -4.08
C ASN A 100 -4.46 -6.54 -4.74
N LEU A 101 -3.25 -6.21 -4.32
CA LEU A 101 -2.39 -5.15 -4.86
C LEU A 101 -1.08 -5.72 -5.44
N PHE A 102 -1.07 -7.01 -5.81
CA PHE A 102 0.13 -7.64 -6.35
C PHE A 102 0.67 -6.87 -7.56
N ARG A 103 1.93 -6.43 -7.48
CA ARG A 103 2.60 -5.60 -8.50
C ARG A 103 1.88 -4.30 -8.86
N ALA A 104 1.04 -3.77 -7.98
CA ALA A 104 0.44 -2.46 -8.19
C ALA A 104 1.48 -1.34 -8.02
N ASP A 105 1.26 -0.23 -8.71
CA ASP A 105 2.05 0.99 -8.58
C ASP A 105 1.32 1.99 -7.68
N LEU A 106 1.79 2.11 -6.43
CA LEU A 106 1.29 3.04 -5.41
C LEU A 106 2.31 4.16 -5.11
N ASN A 107 3.22 4.45 -6.05
CA ASN A 107 4.23 5.47 -5.83
C ASN A 107 3.59 6.83 -5.52
N ASN A 108 4.10 7.50 -4.49
CA ASN A 108 3.63 8.80 -4.01
C ASN A 108 2.13 8.83 -3.64
N CYS A 109 1.49 7.67 -3.38
CA CYS A 109 0.13 7.60 -2.84
C CYS A 109 0.07 8.19 -1.43
N ASP A 110 -1.08 8.75 -1.07
CA ASP A 110 -1.46 8.98 0.32
C ASP A 110 -2.35 7.82 0.80
N LEU A 111 -1.81 6.99 1.70
CA LEU A 111 -2.48 5.88 2.38
C LEU A 111 -2.57 6.14 3.89
N SER A 112 -2.40 7.41 4.32
CA SER A 112 -2.40 7.75 5.74
C SER A 112 -3.69 7.31 6.43
N GLY A 113 -3.54 6.62 7.56
CA GLY A 113 -4.66 6.08 8.32
C GLY A 113 -5.51 5.02 7.62
N ALA A 114 -5.11 4.55 6.43
CA ALA A 114 -5.83 3.49 5.72
C ALA A 114 -5.67 2.12 6.40
N THR A 115 -6.63 1.22 6.18
CA THR A 115 -6.60 -0.15 6.70
C THR A 115 -6.30 -1.12 5.57
N LEU A 116 -5.08 -1.74 5.58
CA LEU A 116 -4.60 -2.70 4.57
C LEU A 116 -4.34 -4.09 5.18
N ARG A 117 -5.13 -4.46 6.18
CA ARG A 117 -4.98 -5.76 6.83
C ARG A 117 -5.23 -6.89 5.84
N LEU A 118 -4.41 -7.97 5.96
CA LEU A 118 -4.54 -9.19 5.14
C LEU A 118 -4.36 -8.95 3.62
N CYS A 119 -3.94 -7.76 3.20
CA CYS A 119 -3.79 -7.47 1.77
C CYS A 119 -2.55 -8.15 1.15
N ARG A 120 -2.57 -8.28 -0.18
CA ARG A 120 -1.49 -8.87 -0.97
C ARG A 120 -0.79 -7.79 -1.79
N LEU A 121 0.37 -7.32 -1.31
CA LEU A 121 1.21 -6.27 -1.91
C LEU A 121 2.55 -6.83 -2.45
N GLY A 122 2.65 -8.13 -2.66
CA GLY A 122 3.90 -8.70 -3.15
C GLY A 122 4.38 -7.99 -4.42
N ARG A 123 5.64 -7.51 -4.42
CA ARG A 123 6.24 -6.75 -5.52
C ARG A 123 5.53 -5.44 -5.88
N ALA A 124 4.69 -4.91 -5.01
CA ALA A 124 4.10 -3.59 -5.21
C ALA A 124 5.16 -2.50 -5.01
N SER A 125 5.01 -1.38 -5.71
CA SER A 125 5.84 -0.20 -5.51
C SER A 125 5.08 0.85 -4.71
N LEU A 126 5.62 1.21 -3.53
CA LEU A 126 5.10 2.24 -2.62
C LEU A 126 6.13 3.36 -2.42
N MET A 127 7.01 3.58 -3.42
CA MET A 127 8.11 4.53 -3.31
C MET A 127 7.60 5.94 -3.04
N GLY A 128 8.08 6.58 -1.96
CA GLY A 128 7.66 7.92 -1.57
C GLY A 128 6.20 8.02 -1.08
N ALA A 129 5.50 6.90 -0.87
CA ALA A 129 4.13 6.92 -0.38
C ALA A 129 4.04 7.41 1.08
N ASN A 130 2.94 8.06 1.42
CA ASN A 130 2.59 8.41 2.79
C ASN A 130 1.72 7.30 3.40
N LEU A 131 2.29 6.53 4.33
CA LEU A 131 1.62 5.42 5.01
C LEU A 131 1.42 5.71 6.52
N ALA A 132 1.58 6.97 6.93
CA ALA A 132 1.53 7.35 8.33
C ALA A 132 0.25 6.84 9.01
N GLY A 133 0.41 6.09 10.10
CA GLY A 133 -0.69 5.51 10.88
C GLY A 133 -1.52 4.43 10.16
N ALA A 134 -1.12 3.99 8.96
CA ALA A 134 -1.81 2.91 8.26
C ALA A 134 -1.65 1.55 8.95
N ASP A 135 -2.58 0.63 8.74
CA ASP A 135 -2.57 -0.72 9.32
C ASP A 135 -2.35 -1.80 8.24
N PHE A 136 -1.12 -2.33 8.17
CA PHE A 136 -0.72 -3.45 7.31
C PHE A 136 -0.59 -4.77 8.08
N SER A 137 -1.27 -4.91 9.23
CA SER A 137 -1.18 -6.12 10.02
C SER A 137 -1.57 -7.35 9.19
N GLN A 138 -0.73 -8.40 9.26
CA GLN A 138 -0.90 -9.66 8.51
C GLN A 138 -0.86 -9.50 6.97
N ALA A 139 -0.38 -8.37 6.46
CA ALA A 139 -0.23 -8.16 5.01
C ALA A 139 0.92 -9.01 4.44
N ASN A 140 0.79 -9.42 3.18
CA ASN A 140 1.86 -10.03 2.41
C ASN A 140 2.50 -8.96 1.51
N MET A 141 3.72 -8.53 1.85
CA MET A 141 4.49 -7.47 1.21
C MET A 141 5.85 -7.97 0.70
N ILE A 142 5.95 -9.28 0.36
CA ILE A 142 7.20 -9.87 -0.13
C ILE A 142 7.73 -9.07 -1.32
N GLU A 143 9.02 -8.69 -1.27
CA GLU A 143 9.70 -7.91 -2.31
C GLU A 143 9.02 -6.57 -2.63
N ALA A 144 8.27 -5.97 -1.70
CA ALA A 144 7.67 -4.65 -1.88
C ALA A 144 8.74 -3.54 -1.81
N ASP A 145 8.58 -2.50 -2.61
CA ASP A 145 9.46 -1.32 -2.61
C ASP A 145 8.84 -0.18 -1.81
N LEU A 146 9.39 0.08 -0.62
CA LEU A 146 8.95 1.13 0.32
C LEU A 146 9.99 2.27 0.45
N ARG A 147 10.91 2.38 -0.51
CA ARG A 147 11.96 3.40 -0.45
C ARG A 147 11.39 4.80 -0.32
N ASN A 148 11.99 5.59 0.56
CA ASN A 148 11.58 6.98 0.84
C ASN A 148 10.12 7.12 1.33
N ALA A 149 9.44 6.05 1.71
CA ALA A 149 8.07 6.10 2.24
C ALA A 149 8.05 6.71 3.66
N ASN A 150 6.96 7.38 3.99
CA ASN A 150 6.65 7.78 5.35
C ASN A 150 5.83 6.67 6.04
N LEU A 151 6.46 5.99 7.00
CA LEU A 151 5.89 4.87 7.77
C LEU A 151 5.65 5.27 9.24
N GLU A 152 5.54 6.56 9.55
CA GLU A 152 5.36 7.01 10.93
C GLU A 152 4.11 6.39 11.57
N GLY A 153 4.28 5.70 12.70
CA GLY A 153 3.20 5.03 13.43
C GLY A 153 2.47 3.93 12.64
N THR A 154 3.02 3.48 11.51
CA THR A 154 2.44 2.40 10.69
C THR A 154 2.52 1.06 11.42
N LYS A 155 1.47 0.24 11.29
CA LYS A 155 1.40 -1.10 11.91
C LYS A 155 1.69 -2.17 10.87
N PHE A 156 2.76 -2.96 11.11
CA PHE A 156 3.16 -4.12 10.32
C PHE A 156 3.10 -5.42 11.14
N HIS A 157 2.28 -5.44 12.20
CA HIS A 157 2.19 -6.59 13.10
C HIS A 157 1.92 -7.89 12.32
N SER A 158 2.79 -8.90 12.51
CA SER A 158 2.69 -10.21 11.84
C SER A 158 2.67 -10.15 10.30
N SER A 159 3.14 -9.07 9.68
CA SER A 159 3.24 -8.97 8.22
C SER A 159 4.41 -9.79 7.67
N ASN A 160 4.35 -10.14 6.38
CA ASN A 160 5.46 -10.75 5.66
C ASN A 160 6.06 -9.75 4.68
N MET A 161 7.25 -9.25 5.01
CA MET A 161 8.01 -8.24 4.27
C MET A 161 9.35 -8.77 3.77
N ASN A 162 9.50 -10.10 3.64
CA ASN A 162 10.75 -10.69 3.19
C ASN A 162 11.20 -10.11 1.84
N GLY A 163 12.46 -9.68 1.76
CA GLY A 163 13.04 -9.07 0.57
C GLY A 163 12.55 -7.65 0.27
N ALA A 164 11.82 -7.01 1.18
CA ALA A 164 11.36 -5.64 0.99
C ALA A 164 12.50 -4.62 1.02
N ASP A 165 12.38 -3.55 0.25
CA ASP A 165 13.30 -2.41 0.27
C ASP A 165 12.69 -1.23 1.03
N LEU A 166 13.23 -0.94 2.22
CA LEU A 166 12.84 0.16 3.11
C LEU A 166 13.90 1.27 3.14
N GLY A 167 14.76 1.33 2.12
CA GLY A 167 15.82 2.32 2.07
C GLY A 167 15.32 3.75 2.20
N ARG A 168 15.91 4.54 3.11
CA ARG A 168 15.54 5.94 3.39
C ARG A 168 14.09 6.14 3.84
N ALA A 169 13.37 5.10 4.24
CA ALA A 169 12.03 5.24 4.80
C ALA A 169 12.09 5.86 6.21
N PHE A 170 11.02 6.56 6.58
CA PHE A 170 10.85 7.17 7.91
C PHE A 170 9.92 6.29 8.74
N MET A 171 10.43 5.66 9.82
CA MET A 171 9.71 4.62 10.56
C MET A 171 9.48 4.99 12.03
N HIS A 172 9.47 6.29 12.34
CA HIS A 172 9.30 6.71 13.73
C HIS A 172 8.00 6.14 14.34
N GLY A 173 8.17 5.37 15.42
CA GLY A 173 7.05 4.73 16.10
C GLY A 173 6.32 3.62 15.31
N ALA A 174 6.89 3.14 14.18
CA ALA A 174 6.30 2.03 13.44
C ALA A 174 6.38 0.71 14.23
N ASP A 175 5.34 -0.13 14.13
CA ASP A 175 5.24 -1.41 14.83
C ASP A 175 5.44 -2.60 13.87
N PHE A 176 6.60 -3.23 13.96
CA PHE A 176 6.98 -4.45 13.24
C PHE A 176 6.92 -5.71 14.11
N THR A 177 6.19 -5.67 15.23
CA THR A 177 6.11 -6.82 16.16
C THR A 177 5.68 -8.08 15.40
N LEU A 178 6.43 -9.19 15.59
CA LEU A 178 6.20 -10.48 14.94
C LEU A 178 6.29 -10.47 13.39
N ALA A 179 6.76 -9.39 12.77
CA ALA A 179 6.89 -9.32 11.32
C ALA A 179 8.06 -10.20 10.80
N MET A 180 7.88 -10.79 9.64
CA MET A 180 8.94 -11.47 8.90
C MET A 180 9.59 -10.47 7.94
N ILE A 181 10.86 -10.11 8.20
CA ILE A 181 11.57 -9.04 7.46
C ILE A 181 12.95 -9.56 7.08
N ARG A 182 13.04 -10.80 6.59
CA ARG A 182 14.29 -11.43 6.20
C ARG A 182 14.76 -10.90 4.85
N ASP A 183 16.08 -10.86 4.64
CA ASP A 183 16.69 -10.47 3.37
C ASP A 183 16.25 -9.07 2.90
N SER A 184 15.91 -8.16 3.83
CA SER A 184 15.34 -6.84 3.54
C SER A 184 16.39 -5.75 3.69
N MET A 185 16.21 -4.62 3.01
CA MET A 185 17.17 -3.52 2.98
C MET A 185 16.64 -2.29 3.73
N PHE A 186 17.44 -1.76 4.67
CA PHE A 186 17.14 -0.55 5.45
C PHE A 186 18.20 0.54 5.25
N VAL A 187 18.80 0.60 4.07
CA VAL A 187 19.90 1.55 3.78
C VAL A 187 19.49 2.98 4.10
N ALA A 188 20.17 3.63 5.05
CA ALA A 188 19.91 5.01 5.48
C ALA A 188 18.47 5.27 5.97
N ALA A 189 17.74 4.25 6.39
CA ALA A 189 16.40 4.38 6.97
C ALA A 189 16.44 5.05 8.36
N ASP A 190 15.37 5.70 8.76
CA ASP A 190 15.20 6.28 10.10
C ASP A 190 14.30 5.36 10.94
N LEU A 191 14.92 4.56 11.81
CA LEU A 191 14.27 3.53 12.64
C LEU A 191 13.98 4.01 14.06
N ARG A 192 14.24 5.28 14.38
CA ARG A 192 14.08 5.79 15.75
C ARG A 192 12.68 5.56 16.27
N GLY A 193 12.57 4.96 17.44
CA GLY A 193 11.30 4.61 18.07
C GLY A 193 10.53 3.46 17.40
N ALA A 194 11.07 2.82 16.35
CA ALA A 194 10.44 1.65 15.75
C ALA A 194 10.52 0.42 16.65
N ASN A 195 9.49 -0.42 16.64
CA ASN A 195 9.38 -1.63 17.42
C ASN A 195 9.52 -2.88 16.55
N PHE A 196 10.67 -3.57 16.64
CA PHE A 196 10.94 -4.86 16.00
C PHE A 196 10.87 -6.04 16.98
N HIS A 197 10.14 -5.91 18.09
CA HIS A 197 10.04 -6.97 19.08
C HIS A 197 9.53 -8.28 18.44
N GLN A 198 10.30 -9.38 18.61
CA GLN A 198 10.03 -10.68 17.99
C GLN A 198 9.92 -10.68 16.45
N ALA A 199 10.36 -9.62 15.78
CA ALA A 199 10.47 -9.65 14.31
C ALA A 199 11.66 -10.53 13.88
N SER A 200 11.56 -11.12 12.68
CA SER A 200 12.66 -11.87 12.07
C SER A 200 13.43 -10.98 11.10
N LEU A 201 14.61 -10.49 11.51
CA LEU A 201 15.49 -9.60 10.73
C LEU A 201 16.69 -10.34 10.10
N HIS A 202 16.62 -11.66 9.99
CA HIS A 202 17.73 -12.47 9.47
C HIS A 202 18.17 -11.99 8.09
N ARG A 203 19.50 -11.80 7.91
CA ARG A 203 20.13 -11.28 6.68
C ARG A 203 19.59 -9.95 6.17
N SER A 204 19.06 -9.12 7.07
CA SER A 204 18.61 -7.78 6.70
C SER A 204 19.73 -6.77 6.93
N ASP A 205 19.99 -5.93 5.94
CA ASP A 205 21.06 -4.95 5.95
C ASP A 205 20.56 -3.57 6.36
N MET A 206 21.27 -2.96 7.35
CA MET A 206 20.93 -1.64 7.89
C MET A 206 22.06 -0.60 7.79
N PRO A 207 22.85 -0.57 6.69
CA PRO A 207 23.96 0.38 6.60
C PRO A 207 23.42 1.81 6.66
N MET A 208 24.08 2.64 7.49
CA MET A 208 23.71 4.05 7.68
C MET A 208 22.31 4.29 8.26
N ALA A 209 21.61 3.25 8.71
CA ALA A 209 20.31 3.42 9.38
C ALA A 209 20.48 4.18 10.70
N LYS A 210 19.48 5.03 11.03
CA LYS A 210 19.44 5.77 12.28
C LYS A 210 18.51 5.07 13.25
N TYR A 211 19.00 4.83 14.46
CA TYR A 211 18.21 4.29 15.57
C TYR A 211 18.66 4.93 16.88
N ASP A 212 17.89 4.77 17.93
CA ASP A 212 18.16 5.32 19.25
C ASP A 212 17.70 4.35 20.36
N GLU A 213 17.76 4.81 21.61
CA GLU A 213 17.38 4.01 22.79
C GLU A 213 15.90 3.60 22.80
N SER A 214 15.05 4.28 22.05
CA SER A 214 13.62 3.95 21.90
C SER A 214 13.35 2.90 20.81
N THR A 215 14.35 2.56 19.98
CA THR A 215 14.24 1.51 18.95
C THR A 215 14.37 0.13 19.61
N LEU A 216 13.36 -0.70 19.45
CA LEU A 216 13.31 -2.03 20.07
C LEU A 216 13.67 -3.11 19.04
N PHE A 217 14.89 -3.67 19.12
CA PHE A 217 15.32 -4.79 18.29
C PHE A 217 14.97 -6.15 18.90
N PRO A 218 14.88 -7.22 18.09
CA PRO A 218 14.73 -8.58 18.60
C PRO A 218 15.89 -8.99 19.50
N LYS A 219 15.65 -9.90 20.43
CA LYS A 219 16.69 -10.42 21.33
C LYS A 219 17.83 -11.04 20.52
N GLY A 220 19.06 -10.57 20.76
CA GLY A 220 20.27 -11.08 20.13
C GLY A 220 20.58 -10.48 18.76
N PHE A 221 19.75 -9.59 18.25
CA PHE A 221 20.05 -8.83 17.03
C PHE A 221 20.99 -7.66 17.35
N ASP A 222 22.09 -7.53 16.58
CA ASP A 222 22.98 -6.36 16.61
C ASP A 222 22.88 -5.60 15.27
N PRO A 223 22.33 -4.39 15.26
CA PRO A 223 22.17 -3.59 14.02
C PRO A 223 23.52 -3.16 13.41
N ASN A 224 24.64 -3.32 14.12
CA ASN A 224 25.99 -3.01 13.66
C ASN A 224 26.71 -4.23 13.07
N ASP A 225 26.18 -5.44 13.28
CA ASP A 225 26.77 -6.67 12.73
C ASP A 225 26.28 -6.89 11.30
N THR A 226 27.06 -6.38 10.33
CA THR A 226 26.78 -6.50 8.88
C THR A 226 27.06 -7.91 8.33
N GLY A 227 27.44 -8.86 9.17
CA GLY A 227 27.82 -10.23 8.80
C GLY A 227 27.02 -11.31 9.53
N GLN A 228 25.75 -11.10 9.81
CA GLN A 228 24.96 -12.04 10.62
C GLN A 228 25.04 -13.47 10.09
N LYS A 229 25.84 -14.26 10.80
CA LYS A 229 25.81 -15.71 10.70
C LYS A 229 24.50 -16.22 11.24
N ASP A 230 23.98 -17.26 10.60
CA ASP A 230 22.79 -17.98 11.06
C ASP A 230 22.77 -18.15 12.58
N VAL A 231 21.90 -17.43 13.27
CA VAL A 231 21.59 -17.66 14.68
C VAL A 231 20.32 -18.52 14.71
N ASP A 232 20.38 -19.66 14.02
CA ASP A 232 19.43 -20.73 14.22
C ASP A 232 19.93 -21.58 15.38
N GLY A 233 19.37 -21.35 16.57
CA GLY A 233 19.57 -22.11 17.77
C GLY A 233 18.24 -22.30 18.48
#